data_c0985a77ad84f527b8eb6ae01523908f
#
_entry.id   c0985a77ad84f527b8eb6ae01523908f
#
_cell.length_a   1.000
_cell.length_b   1.000
_cell.length_c   1.000
_cell.angle_alpha   90.00
_cell.angle_beta   90.00
_cell.angle_gamma   90.00
#
_symmetry.space_group_name_H-M   'P 1'
#
loop_
_entity.id
_entity.type
_entity.pdbx_description
1 polymer ?
#
loop_
_entity_poly.entity_id
_entity_poly.type
_entity_poly.pdbx_seq_one_letter_code
_entity_poly.pdbx_strand_id
1 'polypeptide(L)'
;FGIIALEELTQRRLSDLVGCTLSSWRVLERFDAAKPEVRVFNPDYEKHGWQSTHSAVEILHSDIPFLVDSVRMELNRRGYSIHTLQNSVFSVRRNKNGELQEILSKGAQGADVQQEALMFLEIDRCSSAGELKVLEKALQEVFSDVRLSVADFQPMKAKAKELRAWLDKAKLKVEGAELEEVKVFMSWLLDDHFTFLGYEEFTVADSADGGTIVYDEKSLLGLSKSLRTGLKADDTHIE
;
A
#
# COMPACT_ATOMS: atom_id res chain seq x y z
N PHE A 1 21.10 -10.64 -0.34
CA PHE A 1 22.06 -10.85 0.77
C PHE A 1 22.94 -9.62 1.08
N GLY A 2 23.22 -8.72 0.15
CA GLY A 2 24.05 -7.53 0.40
C GLY A 2 23.48 -6.53 1.43
N ILE A 3 22.30 -6.76 1.97
CA ILE A 3 21.60 -5.89 2.93
C ILE A 3 21.54 -6.55 4.33
N ILE A 4 21.87 -7.85 4.43
CA ILE A 4 21.81 -8.61 5.68
C ILE A 4 23.19 -8.54 6.35
N ALA A 5 23.21 -8.32 7.66
CA ALA A 5 24.43 -8.37 8.42
C ALA A 5 25.10 -9.75 8.31
N LEU A 6 26.40 -9.81 8.09
CA LEU A 6 27.14 -11.06 7.92
C LEU A 6 26.95 -12.01 9.12
N GLU A 7 26.83 -11.46 10.32
CA GLU A 7 26.60 -12.21 11.57
C GLU A 7 25.27 -12.95 11.55
N GLU A 8 24.23 -12.35 10.99
CA GLU A 8 22.90 -12.96 10.85
C GLU A 8 22.92 -14.11 9.80
N LEU A 9 23.66 -13.93 8.71
CA LEU A 9 23.86 -14.97 7.70
C LEU A 9 24.63 -16.16 8.24
N THR A 10 25.65 -15.95 9.10
CA THR A 10 26.48 -17.02 9.64
C THR A 10 25.76 -17.89 10.69
N GLN A 11 24.66 -17.40 11.26
CA GLN A 11 23.84 -18.17 12.20
C GLN A 11 22.88 -19.16 11.50
N ARG A 12 22.69 -19.04 10.18
CA ARG A 12 21.78 -19.89 9.41
C ARG A 12 22.53 -20.98 8.66
N ARG A 13 21.87 -22.11 8.44
CA ARG A 13 22.43 -23.16 7.59
C ARG A 13 22.49 -22.66 6.14
N LEU A 14 23.58 -22.98 5.46
CA LEU A 14 23.75 -22.58 4.06
C LEU A 14 22.62 -23.11 3.16
N SER A 15 22.14 -24.34 3.42
CA SER A 15 21.00 -24.92 2.70
C SER A 15 19.73 -24.09 2.82
N ASP A 16 19.45 -23.56 4.01
CA ASP A 16 18.25 -22.75 4.25
C ASP A 16 18.37 -21.37 3.57
N LEU A 17 19.57 -20.78 3.57
CA LEU A 17 19.84 -19.54 2.84
C LEU A 17 19.67 -19.70 1.32
N VAL A 18 20.21 -20.80 0.77
CA VAL A 18 20.05 -21.12 -0.66
C VAL A 18 18.58 -21.36 -0.99
N GLY A 19 17.87 -22.16 -0.20
CA GLY A 19 16.45 -22.47 -0.41
C GLY A 19 15.57 -21.21 -0.33
N CYS A 20 15.80 -20.35 0.66
CA CYS A 20 15.11 -19.07 0.81
C CYS A 20 15.37 -18.17 -0.41
N THR A 21 16.62 -18.07 -0.87
CA THR A 21 16.98 -17.27 -2.06
C THR A 21 16.28 -17.78 -3.31
N LEU A 22 16.25 -19.10 -3.51
CA LEU A 22 15.55 -19.71 -4.64
C LEU A 22 14.04 -19.52 -4.56
N SER A 23 13.46 -19.51 -3.35
CA SER A 23 12.05 -19.19 -3.14
C SER A 23 11.74 -17.78 -3.62
N SER A 24 12.49 -16.80 -3.14
CA SER A 24 12.34 -15.39 -3.53
C SER A 24 12.65 -15.17 -5.03
N TRP A 25 13.60 -15.91 -5.60
CA TRP A 25 13.87 -15.86 -7.04
C TRP A 25 12.67 -16.29 -7.87
N ARG A 26 11.99 -17.38 -7.48
CA ARG A 26 10.77 -17.85 -8.18
C ARG A 26 9.64 -16.82 -8.17
N VAL A 27 9.54 -16.03 -7.12
CA VAL A 27 8.57 -14.91 -7.08
C VAL A 27 8.94 -13.86 -8.11
N LEU A 28 10.24 -13.57 -8.30
CA LEU A 28 10.73 -12.60 -9.30
C LEU A 28 10.56 -13.08 -10.75
N GLU A 29 10.54 -14.38 -11.01
CA GLU A 29 10.50 -14.91 -12.39
C GLU A 29 9.28 -14.45 -13.18
N ARG A 30 8.14 -14.27 -12.50
CA ARG A 30 6.90 -13.80 -13.13
C ARG A 30 6.13 -12.86 -12.21
N PHE A 31 5.79 -11.69 -12.72
CA PHE A 31 5.03 -10.70 -11.99
C PHE A 31 4.04 -9.96 -12.90
N ASP A 32 2.81 -9.81 -12.41
CA ASP A 32 1.78 -8.96 -13.01
C ASP A 32 1.70 -7.65 -12.21
N ALA A 33 2.18 -6.55 -12.80
CA ALA A 33 2.16 -5.24 -12.15
C ALA A 33 0.74 -4.75 -11.78
N ALA A 34 -0.32 -5.39 -12.33
CA ALA A 34 -1.70 -5.08 -11.95
C ALA A 34 -2.09 -5.64 -10.58
N LYS A 35 -1.33 -6.61 -10.04
CA LYS A 35 -1.63 -7.25 -8.76
C LYS A 35 -0.37 -7.41 -7.91
N PRO A 36 -0.44 -7.13 -6.59
CA PRO A 36 0.65 -7.51 -5.70
C PRO A 36 0.76 -9.04 -5.65
N GLU A 37 1.97 -9.56 -5.72
CA GLU A 37 2.22 -10.97 -5.42
C GLU A 37 2.54 -11.05 -3.93
N VAL A 38 1.70 -11.74 -3.18
CA VAL A 38 1.86 -11.95 -1.73
C VAL A 38 1.78 -13.44 -1.46
N ARG A 39 2.76 -13.96 -0.76
CA ARG A 39 2.81 -15.36 -0.31
C ARG A 39 3.09 -15.40 1.18
N VAL A 40 2.28 -16.13 1.91
CA VAL A 40 2.48 -16.37 3.34
C VAL A 40 2.49 -17.87 3.60
N PHE A 41 3.60 -18.38 4.12
CA PHE A 41 3.76 -19.82 4.32
C PHE A 41 4.68 -20.15 5.48
N ASN A 42 4.54 -21.37 6.00
CA ASN A 42 5.50 -21.96 6.91
C ASN A 42 6.56 -22.69 6.11
N PRO A 43 7.82 -22.24 6.12
CA PRO A 43 8.88 -22.94 5.40
C PRO A 43 9.00 -24.40 5.86
N ASP A 44 9.02 -25.30 4.89
CA ASP A 44 9.08 -26.74 5.05
C ASP A 44 10.07 -27.31 4.04
N TYR A 45 10.96 -28.18 4.51
CA TYR A 45 12.08 -28.65 3.69
C TYR A 45 11.64 -29.44 2.45
N GLU A 46 10.58 -30.24 2.59
CA GLU A 46 10.07 -31.06 1.48
C GLU A 46 9.41 -30.21 0.39
N LYS A 47 8.72 -29.15 0.78
CA LYS A 47 7.96 -28.29 -0.15
C LYS A 47 8.76 -27.14 -0.70
N HIS A 48 9.61 -26.53 0.14
CA HIS A 48 10.25 -25.26 -0.17
C HIS A 48 11.78 -25.39 -0.33
N GLY A 49 12.38 -26.53 0.08
CA GLY A 49 13.82 -26.75 0.05
C GLY A 49 14.58 -26.06 1.19
N TRP A 50 13.86 -25.48 2.16
CA TRP A 50 14.40 -24.84 3.34
C TRP A 50 13.38 -24.83 4.47
N GLN A 51 13.83 -24.55 5.69
CA GLN A 51 12.96 -24.51 6.85
C GLN A 51 13.29 -23.32 7.76
N SER A 52 12.30 -22.88 8.53
CA SER A 52 12.43 -21.86 9.57
C SER A 52 11.48 -22.18 10.72
N THR A 53 11.80 -21.69 11.91
CA THR A 53 10.89 -21.69 13.06
C THR A 53 9.81 -20.62 12.94
N HIS A 54 9.93 -19.73 11.97
CA HIS A 54 9.04 -18.60 11.69
C HIS A 54 8.17 -18.85 10.45
N SER A 55 7.12 -18.07 10.28
CA SER A 55 6.41 -17.98 8.99
C SER A 55 7.14 -16.98 8.09
N ALA A 56 7.23 -17.33 6.81
CA ALA A 56 7.78 -16.46 5.77
C ALA A 56 6.66 -15.68 5.07
N VAL A 57 6.92 -14.40 4.80
CA VAL A 57 6.10 -13.54 3.96
C VAL A 57 6.98 -13.05 2.81
N GLU A 58 6.60 -13.36 1.59
CA GLU A 58 7.24 -12.89 0.36
C GLU A 58 6.27 -11.99 -0.39
N ILE A 59 6.72 -10.81 -0.77
CA ILE A 59 5.91 -9.80 -1.44
C ILE A 59 6.69 -9.24 -2.61
N LEU A 60 6.09 -9.27 -3.80
CA LEU A 60 6.60 -8.58 -4.98
C LEU A 60 5.56 -7.55 -5.44
N HIS A 61 6.01 -6.32 -5.58
CA HIS A 61 5.17 -5.19 -5.96
C HIS A 61 5.96 -4.18 -6.79
N SER A 62 5.28 -3.37 -7.62
CA SER A 62 5.90 -2.17 -8.19
C SER A 62 6.42 -1.28 -7.07
N ASP A 63 7.60 -0.69 -7.22
CA ASP A 63 8.17 0.20 -6.20
C ASP A 63 7.34 1.47 -6.09
N ILE A 64 6.55 1.56 -5.03
CA ILE A 64 5.71 2.72 -4.70
C ILE A 64 5.89 3.09 -3.23
N PRO A 65 5.57 4.33 -2.84
CA PRO A 65 5.63 4.77 -1.44
C PRO A 65 4.77 3.92 -0.50
N PHE A 66 5.14 3.91 0.78
CA PHE A 66 4.40 3.35 1.92
C PHE A 66 4.30 1.82 2.01
N LEU A 67 4.89 1.04 1.10
CA LEU A 67 4.78 -0.42 1.10
C LEU A 67 5.28 -1.05 2.41
N VAL A 68 6.50 -0.70 2.84
CA VAL A 68 7.12 -1.29 4.05
C VAL A 68 6.35 -0.92 5.30
N ASP A 69 5.98 0.35 5.45
CA ASP A 69 5.27 0.83 6.65
C ASP A 69 3.88 0.20 6.75
N SER A 70 3.16 0.09 5.63
CA SER A 70 1.83 -0.52 5.60
C SER A 70 1.86 -2.00 5.97
N VAL A 71 2.86 -2.76 5.49
CA VAL A 71 3.07 -4.16 5.89
C VAL A 71 3.33 -4.26 7.39
N ARG A 72 4.25 -3.43 7.91
CA ARG A 72 4.58 -3.42 9.34
C ARG A 72 3.38 -3.08 10.20
N MET A 73 2.60 -2.09 9.80
CA MET A 73 1.39 -1.69 10.52
C MET A 73 0.37 -2.82 10.58
N GLU A 74 0.11 -3.51 9.45
CA GLU A 74 -0.86 -4.60 9.42
C GLU A 74 -0.41 -5.81 10.23
N LEU A 75 0.88 -6.19 10.14
CA LEU A 75 1.43 -7.28 10.95
C LEU A 75 1.34 -6.95 12.46
N ASN A 76 1.75 -5.76 12.85
CA ASN A 76 1.67 -5.30 14.24
C ASN A 76 0.23 -5.24 14.75
N ARG A 77 -0.72 -4.73 13.92
CA ARG A 77 -2.15 -4.68 14.25
C ARG A 77 -2.73 -6.07 14.53
N ARG A 78 -2.22 -7.09 13.85
CA ARG A 78 -2.60 -8.50 14.05
C ARG A 78 -1.83 -9.20 15.16
N GLY A 79 -0.87 -8.53 15.80
CA GLY A 79 -0.09 -9.06 16.91
C GLY A 79 1.09 -9.92 16.49
N TYR A 80 1.52 -9.88 15.21
CA TYR A 80 2.72 -10.59 14.77
C TYR A 80 3.98 -9.76 15.05
N SER A 81 4.97 -10.39 15.68
CA SER A 81 6.33 -9.85 15.78
C SER A 81 7.06 -10.08 14.46
N ILE A 82 7.80 -9.08 14.01
CA ILE A 82 8.64 -9.17 12.81
C ILE A 82 10.08 -9.43 13.28
N HIS A 83 10.61 -10.61 12.94
CA HIS A 83 11.96 -11.04 13.27
C HIS A 83 12.99 -10.61 12.25
N THR A 84 12.61 -10.66 10.97
CA THR A 84 13.45 -10.21 9.85
C THR A 84 12.59 -9.45 8.87
N LEU A 85 13.09 -8.33 8.35
CA LEU A 85 12.50 -7.60 7.25
C LEU A 85 13.59 -7.17 6.28
N GLN A 86 13.46 -7.59 5.05
CA GLN A 86 14.34 -7.21 3.95
C GLN A 86 13.47 -6.60 2.85
N ASN A 87 13.88 -5.45 2.35
CA ASN A 87 13.24 -4.81 1.20
C ASN A 87 14.32 -4.47 0.18
N SER A 88 14.18 -4.98 -1.02
CA SER A 88 15.12 -4.76 -2.12
C SER A 88 14.39 -4.24 -3.34
N VAL A 89 14.85 -3.13 -3.88
CA VAL A 89 14.32 -2.56 -5.12
C VAL A 89 15.22 -2.97 -6.27
N PHE A 90 14.61 -3.53 -7.31
CA PHE A 90 15.25 -3.99 -8.54
C PHE A 90 14.77 -3.16 -9.73
N SER A 91 15.70 -2.78 -10.59
CA SER A 91 15.40 -2.28 -11.93
C SER A 91 15.35 -3.49 -12.87
N VAL A 92 14.20 -3.77 -13.47
CA VAL A 92 13.99 -4.98 -14.27
C VAL A 92 13.38 -4.67 -15.63
N ARG A 93 13.61 -5.58 -16.58
CA ARG A 93 12.81 -5.69 -17.82
C ARG A 93 11.97 -6.93 -17.77
N ARG A 94 10.69 -6.78 -18.17
CA ARG A 94 9.77 -7.89 -18.33
C ARG A 94 9.21 -7.93 -19.74
N ASN A 95 8.87 -9.14 -20.20
CA ASN A 95 8.11 -9.28 -21.43
C ASN A 95 6.60 -9.00 -21.18
N LYS A 96 5.80 -9.06 -22.25
CA LYS A 96 4.35 -8.79 -22.19
C LYS A 96 3.56 -9.78 -21.30
N ASN A 97 4.15 -10.92 -20.99
CA ASN A 97 3.56 -11.95 -20.12
C ASN A 97 3.97 -11.78 -18.65
N GLY A 98 4.72 -10.72 -18.30
CA GLY A 98 5.23 -10.47 -16.98
C GLY A 98 6.45 -11.32 -16.60
N GLU A 99 7.08 -12.04 -17.56
CA GLU A 99 8.27 -12.85 -17.29
C GLU A 99 9.52 -11.99 -17.24
N LEU A 100 10.36 -12.23 -16.24
CA LEU A 100 11.62 -11.52 -16.05
C LEU A 100 12.58 -11.80 -17.23
N GLN A 101 13.06 -10.77 -17.86
CA GLN A 101 14.05 -10.86 -18.95
C GLN A 101 15.45 -10.47 -18.49
N GLU A 102 15.54 -9.43 -17.67
CA GLU A 102 16.82 -8.90 -17.22
C GLU A 102 16.67 -8.16 -15.89
N ILE A 103 17.67 -8.30 -15.03
CA ILE A 103 17.87 -7.44 -13.86
C ILE A 103 19.01 -6.48 -14.21
N LEU A 104 18.69 -5.20 -14.15
CA LEU A 104 19.59 -4.11 -14.51
C LEU A 104 20.35 -3.58 -13.28
N SER A 105 21.32 -2.73 -13.51
CA SER A 105 21.99 -2.00 -12.43
C SER A 105 20.96 -1.15 -11.65
N LYS A 106 21.21 -1.01 -10.34
CA LYS A 106 20.33 -0.23 -9.45
C LYS A 106 20.11 1.20 -9.98
N GLY A 107 18.85 1.59 -10.10
CA GLY A 107 18.46 2.92 -10.58
C GLY A 107 18.50 3.07 -12.09
N ALA A 108 18.66 1.99 -12.86
CA ALA A 108 18.55 2.05 -14.31
C ALA A 108 17.18 2.62 -14.71
N GLN A 109 17.16 3.46 -15.74
CA GLN A 109 15.97 4.10 -16.27
C GLN A 109 15.80 3.76 -17.76
N GLY A 110 14.57 3.75 -18.24
CA GLY A 110 14.23 3.47 -19.63
C GLY A 110 12.70 3.26 -19.77
N ALA A 111 12.19 3.40 -20.97
CA ALA A 111 10.74 3.25 -21.24
C ALA A 111 10.22 1.83 -20.95
N ASP A 112 11.10 0.84 -20.98
CA ASP A 112 10.83 -0.58 -20.74
C ASP A 112 11.36 -1.09 -19.38
N VAL A 113 11.89 -0.17 -18.55
CA VAL A 113 12.45 -0.49 -17.24
C VAL A 113 11.40 -0.25 -16.16
N GLN A 114 11.18 -1.27 -15.34
CA GLN A 114 10.27 -1.21 -14.19
C GLN A 114 11.08 -1.25 -12.90
N GLN A 115 10.62 -0.49 -11.89
CA GLN A 115 11.17 -0.57 -10.54
C GLN A 115 10.24 -1.46 -9.72
N GLU A 116 10.78 -2.54 -9.16
CA GLU A 116 10.04 -3.51 -8.38
C GLU A 116 10.67 -3.70 -7.01
N ALA A 117 9.83 -3.72 -5.99
CA ALA A 117 10.20 -3.99 -4.61
C ALA A 117 9.90 -5.46 -4.28
N LEU A 118 10.91 -6.20 -3.89
CA LEU A 118 10.79 -7.53 -3.30
C LEU A 118 11.02 -7.42 -1.80
N MET A 119 10.00 -7.74 -1.02
CA MET A 119 10.10 -7.82 0.43
C MET A 119 10.09 -9.28 0.87
N PHE A 120 10.97 -9.59 1.82
CA PHE A 120 11.00 -10.85 2.53
C PHE A 120 10.93 -10.56 4.03
N LEU A 121 9.99 -11.21 4.73
CA LEU A 121 9.85 -11.09 6.17
C LEU A 121 9.80 -12.48 6.80
N GLU A 122 10.35 -12.59 8.01
CA GLU A 122 10.06 -13.67 8.94
C GLU A 122 9.28 -13.10 10.12
N ILE A 123 8.14 -13.71 10.40
CA ILE A 123 7.21 -13.30 11.46
C ILE A 123 6.96 -14.46 12.42
N ASP A 124 6.30 -14.20 13.54
CA ASP A 124 5.81 -15.25 14.42
C ASP A 124 5.11 -16.35 13.64
N ARG A 125 5.34 -17.60 14.05
CA ARG A 125 4.83 -18.74 13.27
C ARG A 125 3.32 -18.82 13.34
N CYS A 126 2.66 -18.78 12.18
CA CYS A 126 1.25 -19.06 12.06
C CYS A 126 0.94 -20.52 12.39
N SER A 127 -0.09 -20.76 13.18
CA SER A 127 -0.42 -22.06 13.75
C SER A 127 -1.15 -22.99 12.75
N SER A 128 -1.79 -22.43 11.73
CA SER A 128 -2.64 -23.16 10.80
C SER A 128 -2.59 -22.62 9.37
N ALA A 129 -2.95 -23.48 8.42
CA ALA A 129 -3.10 -23.08 7.02
C ALA A 129 -4.22 -22.01 6.81
N GLY A 130 -5.23 -22.01 7.68
CA GLY A 130 -6.27 -20.98 7.67
C GLY A 130 -5.72 -19.61 8.05
N GLU A 131 -4.90 -19.55 9.08
CA GLU A 131 -4.25 -18.31 9.53
C GLU A 131 -3.31 -17.74 8.46
N LEU A 132 -2.52 -18.57 7.79
CA LEU A 132 -1.67 -18.17 6.67
C LEU A 132 -2.49 -17.51 5.55
N LYS A 133 -3.61 -18.10 5.15
CA LYS A 133 -4.48 -17.56 4.09
C LYS A 133 -5.17 -16.25 4.50
N VAL A 134 -5.60 -16.14 5.76
CA VAL A 134 -6.20 -14.92 6.30
C VAL A 134 -5.19 -13.78 6.29
N LEU A 135 -3.95 -14.05 6.67
CA LEU A 135 -2.89 -13.05 6.66
C LEU A 135 -2.52 -12.64 5.22
N GLU A 136 -2.37 -13.63 4.31
CA GLU A 136 -2.07 -13.37 2.90
C GLU A 136 -3.12 -12.45 2.27
N LYS A 137 -4.41 -12.76 2.48
CA LYS A 137 -5.52 -11.94 1.98
C LYS A 137 -5.49 -10.52 2.57
N ALA A 138 -5.24 -10.40 3.87
CA ALA A 138 -5.17 -9.10 4.52
C ALA A 138 -4.04 -8.22 3.97
N LEU A 139 -2.87 -8.79 3.72
CA LEU A 139 -1.76 -8.06 3.10
C LEU A 139 -2.09 -7.66 1.65
N GLN A 140 -2.78 -8.52 0.89
CA GLN A 140 -3.25 -8.16 -0.46
C GLN A 140 -4.23 -6.98 -0.43
N GLU A 141 -5.15 -6.94 0.53
CA GLU A 141 -6.09 -5.84 0.74
C GLU A 141 -5.35 -4.54 1.07
N VAL A 142 -4.38 -4.58 2.00
CA VAL A 142 -3.54 -3.43 2.34
C VAL A 142 -2.82 -2.87 1.10
N PHE A 143 -2.24 -3.73 0.26
CA PHE A 143 -1.56 -3.27 -0.97
C PHE A 143 -2.53 -2.70 -1.99
N SER A 144 -3.73 -3.23 -2.08
CA SER A 144 -4.78 -2.64 -2.92
C SER A 144 -5.09 -1.21 -2.47
N ASP A 145 -5.22 -0.99 -1.17
CA ASP A 145 -5.49 0.32 -0.59
C ASP A 145 -4.33 1.31 -0.78
N VAL A 146 -3.09 0.86 -0.58
CA VAL A 146 -1.89 1.68 -0.84
C VAL A 146 -1.85 2.10 -2.31
N ARG A 147 -2.12 1.18 -3.24
CA ARG A 147 -2.13 1.50 -4.68
C ARG A 147 -3.18 2.54 -5.04
N LEU A 148 -4.39 2.42 -4.50
CA LEU A 148 -5.46 3.41 -4.72
C LEU A 148 -5.03 4.80 -4.24
N SER A 149 -4.49 4.88 -3.02
CA SER A 149 -4.04 6.15 -2.45
C SER A 149 -2.89 6.77 -3.24
N VAL A 150 -1.89 5.97 -3.65
CA VAL A 150 -0.75 6.46 -4.42
C VAL A 150 -1.14 6.87 -5.82
N ALA A 151 -1.99 6.07 -6.51
CA ALA A 151 -2.44 6.38 -7.87
C ALA A 151 -3.24 7.68 -7.94
N ASP A 152 -4.08 7.94 -6.93
CA ASP A 152 -4.95 9.11 -6.89
C ASP A 152 -4.35 10.29 -6.08
N PHE A 153 -3.11 10.19 -5.58
CA PHE A 153 -2.51 11.23 -4.74
C PHE A 153 -2.49 12.61 -5.43
N GLN A 154 -2.02 12.68 -6.67
CA GLN A 154 -1.98 13.94 -7.42
C GLN A 154 -3.37 14.50 -7.73
N PRO A 155 -4.36 13.70 -8.19
CA PRO A 155 -5.76 14.11 -8.27
C PRO A 155 -6.32 14.64 -6.95
N MET A 156 -6.10 13.97 -5.82
CA MET A 156 -6.55 14.45 -4.50
C MET A 156 -5.90 15.78 -4.12
N LYS A 157 -4.59 15.90 -4.33
CA LYS A 157 -3.85 17.16 -4.11
C LYS A 157 -4.38 18.30 -5.00
N ALA A 158 -4.77 18.00 -6.24
CA ALA A 158 -5.39 18.98 -7.14
C ALA A 158 -6.74 19.46 -6.61
N LYS A 159 -7.60 18.55 -6.11
CA LYS A 159 -8.88 18.91 -5.47
C LYS A 159 -8.70 19.78 -4.25
N ALA A 160 -7.74 19.48 -3.41
CA ALA A 160 -7.42 20.33 -2.26
C ALA A 160 -6.92 21.74 -2.68
N LYS A 161 -6.15 21.85 -3.78
CA LYS A 161 -5.76 23.15 -4.36
C LYS A 161 -6.95 23.93 -4.92
N GLU A 162 -7.86 23.25 -5.61
CA GLU A 162 -9.10 23.86 -6.12
C GLU A 162 -9.94 24.43 -4.96
N LEU A 163 -10.11 23.65 -3.88
CA LEU A 163 -10.82 24.10 -2.68
C LEU A 163 -10.13 25.32 -2.04
N ARG A 164 -8.79 25.28 -1.90
CA ARG A 164 -8.03 26.42 -1.36
C ARG A 164 -8.22 27.69 -2.21
N ALA A 165 -8.19 27.57 -3.53
CA ALA A 165 -8.40 28.70 -4.45
C ALA A 165 -9.86 29.20 -4.44
N TRP A 166 -10.81 28.29 -4.21
CA TRP A 166 -12.23 28.66 -4.04
C TRP A 166 -12.45 29.50 -2.79
N LEU A 167 -11.79 29.16 -1.66
CA LEU A 167 -11.87 29.92 -0.42
C LEU A 167 -11.44 31.40 -0.57
N ASP A 168 -10.56 31.72 -1.52
CA ASP A 168 -10.16 33.11 -1.79
C ASP A 168 -11.28 33.95 -2.44
N LYS A 169 -12.23 33.30 -3.09
CA LYS A 169 -13.32 33.96 -3.85
C LYS A 169 -14.68 33.78 -3.17
N ALA A 170 -14.78 32.86 -2.24
CA ALA A 170 -16.04 32.53 -1.59
C ALA A 170 -16.49 33.67 -0.64
N LYS A 171 -17.77 34.02 -0.73
CA LYS A 171 -18.41 34.95 0.20
C LYS A 171 -19.06 34.15 1.33
N LEU A 172 -18.25 33.71 2.27
CA LEU A 172 -18.71 32.95 3.42
C LEU A 172 -19.16 33.88 4.55
N LYS A 173 -20.17 33.42 5.32
CA LYS A 173 -20.64 34.13 6.51
C LYS A 173 -19.84 33.68 7.75
N VAL A 174 -18.52 33.86 7.68
CA VAL A 174 -17.56 33.53 8.77
C VAL A 174 -16.70 34.77 9.05
N GLU A 175 -16.13 34.84 10.24
CA GLU A 175 -15.21 35.93 10.58
C GLU A 175 -13.95 35.88 9.71
N GLY A 176 -13.45 37.05 9.30
CA GLY A 176 -12.29 37.12 8.39
C GLY A 176 -11.04 36.46 8.96
N ALA A 177 -10.82 36.52 10.28
CA ALA A 177 -9.70 35.85 10.95
C ALA A 177 -9.82 34.32 10.87
N GLU A 178 -10.99 33.77 11.09
CA GLU A 178 -11.26 32.34 10.99
C GLU A 178 -11.04 31.82 9.56
N LEU A 179 -11.53 32.56 8.56
CA LEU A 179 -11.30 32.20 7.16
C LEU A 179 -9.83 32.20 6.79
N GLU A 180 -9.04 33.16 7.27
CA GLU A 180 -7.59 33.20 7.03
C GLU A 180 -6.87 32.02 7.72
N GLU A 181 -7.27 31.64 8.91
CA GLU A 181 -6.72 30.44 9.59
C GLU A 181 -6.98 29.17 8.77
N VAL A 182 -8.20 28.96 8.26
CA VAL A 182 -8.54 27.84 7.39
C VAL A 182 -7.69 27.83 6.12
N LYS A 183 -7.47 29.00 5.50
CA LYS A 183 -6.62 29.11 4.30
C LYS A 183 -5.16 28.77 4.58
N VAL A 184 -4.62 29.20 5.72
CA VAL A 184 -3.25 28.87 6.15
C VAL A 184 -3.15 27.37 6.40
N PHE A 185 -4.10 26.77 7.10
CA PHE A 185 -4.14 25.33 7.34
C PHE A 185 -4.20 24.52 6.04
N MET A 186 -5.07 24.89 5.10
CA MET A 186 -5.14 24.24 3.78
C MET A 186 -3.82 24.37 3.01
N SER A 187 -3.15 25.50 3.09
CA SER A 187 -1.85 25.69 2.47
C SER A 187 -0.78 24.79 3.09
N TRP A 188 -0.80 24.64 4.42
CA TRP A 188 0.08 23.75 5.15
C TRP A 188 -0.14 22.27 4.76
N LEU A 189 -1.41 21.83 4.62
CA LEU A 189 -1.72 20.47 4.13
C LEU A 189 -1.16 20.23 2.73
N LEU A 190 -1.19 21.25 1.86
CA LEU A 190 -0.72 21.17 0.47
C LEU A 190 0.80 21.23 0.32
N ASP A 191 1.50 21.70 1.33
CA ASP A 191 2.98 21.82 1.38
C ASP A 191 3.64 20.52 1.89
N ASP A 192 3.10 19.39 1.50
CA ASP A 192 3.59 18.03 1.77
C ASP A 192 3.72 17.66 3.26
N HIS A 193 3.02 18.38 4.16
CA HIS A 193 2.93 18.06 5.58
C HIS A 193 1.85 17.00 5.88
N PHE A 194 1.06 16.62 4.90
CA PHE A 194 -0.05 15.69 5.05
C PHE A 194 -0.15 14.74 3.86
N THR A 195 -0.52 13.49 4.12
CA THR A 195 -0.77 12.49 3.09
C THR A 195 -2.28 12.31 2.91
N PHE A 196 -2.78 12.67 1.74
CA PHE A 196 -4.17 12.42 1.37
C PHE A 196 -4.37 10.95 1.07
N LEU A 197 -5.32 10.30 1.75
CA LEU A 197 -5.63 8.88 1.58
C LEU A 197 -6.91 8.66 0.77
N GLY A 198 -7.85 9.58 0.85
CA GLY A 198 -9.12 9.50 0.13
C GLY A 198 -9.74 10.88 -0.06
N TYR A 199 -10.64 11.00 -1.03
CA TYR A 199 -11.41 12.19 -1.32
C TYR A 199 -12.80 11.80 -1.80
N GLU A 200 -13.79 12.58 -1.40
CA GLU A 200 -15.19 12.47 -1.87
C GLU A 200 -15.87 13.83 -1.85
N GLU A 201 -16.81 14.02 -2.77
CA GLU A 201 -17.70 15.19 -2.80
C GLU A 201 -19.13 14.77 -2.47
N PHE A 202 -19.80 15.60 -1.75
CA PHE A 202 -21.22 15.46 -1.48
C PHE A 202 -21.91 16.81 -1.42
N THR A 203 -23.20 16.83 -1.71
CA THR A 203 -24.06 18.00 -1.56
C THR A 203 -25.04 17.77 -0.42
N VAL A 204 -25.28 18.82 0.35
CA VAL A 204 -26.37 18.82 1.34
C VAL A 204 -27.60 19.36 0.65
N ALA A 205 -28.64 18.54 0.51
CA ALA A 205 -29.94 18.94 0.00
C ALA A 205 -30.86 19.26 1.20
N ASP A 206 -31.41 20.45 1.22
CA ASP A 206 -32.41 20.81 2.25
C ASP A 206 -33.67 20.00 2.06
N SER A 207 -34.11 19.34 3.13
CA SER A 207 -35.41 18.66 3.19
C SER A 207 -36.22 19.17 4.38
N ALA A 208 -37.54 18.92 4.36
CA ALA A 208 -38.46 19.40 5.42
C ALA A 208 -38.13 18.81 6.81
N ASP A 209 -37.44 17.67 6.85
CA ASP A 209 -37.11 16.90 8.06
C ASP A 209 -35.59 16.91 8.41
N GLY A 210 -34.82 17.87 7.84
CA GLY A 210 -33.38 17.94 8.00
C GLY A 210 -32.62 17.89 6.65
N GLY A 211 -31.29 18.00 6.68
CA GLY A 211 -30.47 17.93 5.48
C GLY A 211 -30.23 16.46 5.04
N THR A 212 -30.32 16.19 3.75
CA THR A 212 -29.92 14.90 3.18
C THR A 212 -28.59 15.05 2.47
N ILE A 213 -27.62 14.16 2.78
CA ILE A 213 -26.32 14.13 2.07
C ILE A 213 -26.46 13.29 0.80
N VAL A 214 -26.16 13.91 -0.33
CA VAL A 214 -26.12 13.24 -1.63
C VAL A 214 -24.65 13.13 -2.08
N TYR A 215 -24.16 11.91 -2.20
CA TYR A 215 -22.80 11.65 -2.65
C TYR A 215 -22.68 11.70 -4.16
N ASP A 216 -21.57 12.29 -4.64
CA ASP A 216 -21.18 12.15 -6.04
C ASP A 216 -20.20 10.96 -6.17
N GLU A 217 -20.71 9.81 -6.59
CA GLU A 217 -19.93 8.59 -6.80
C GLU A 217 -18.75 8.79 -7.78
N LYS A 218 -18.83 9.76 -8.68
CA LYS A 218 -17.77 10.06 -9.66
C LYS A 218 -16.62 10.86 -9.06
N SER A 219 -16.83 11.43 -7.87
CA SER A 219 -15.81 12.22 -7.17
C SER A 219 -14.82 11.36 -6.37
N LEU A 220 -15.12 10.08 -6.14
CA LEU A 220 -14.34 9.21 -5.26
C LEU A 220 -12.90 9.04 -5.74
N LEU A 221 -11.93 9.33 -4.87
CA LEU A 221 -10.50 9.12 -5.10
C LEU A 221 -9.86 8.37 -3.92
N GLY A 222 -8.76 7.67 -4.19
CA GLY A 222 -8.02 6.94 -3.19
C GLY A 222 -8.85 5.90 -2.45
N LEU A 223 -8.70 5.80 -1.14
CA LEU A 223 -9.40 4.85 -0.27
C LEU A 223 -10.93 5.02 -0.28
N SER A 224 -11.44 6.21 -0.60
CA SER A 224 -12.89 6.41 -0.69
C SER A 224 -13.52 5.48 -1.74
N LYS A 225 -12.78 5.07 -2.77
CA LYS A 225 -13.23 4.07 -3.76
C LYS A 225 -13.49 2.70 -3.14
N SER A 226 -12.61 2.24 -2.22
CA SER A 226 -12.76 0.93 -1.57
C SER A 226 -13.77 0.97 -0.43
N LEU A 227 -13.78 2.03 0.37
CA LEU A 227 -14.67 2.18 1.52
C LEU A 227 -16.15 2.32 1.11
N ARG A 228 -16.43 2.92 -0.05
CA ARG A 228 -17.81 3.08 -0.57
C ARG A 228 -18.29 1.91 -1.41
N THR A 229 -17.42 0.99 -1.80
CA THR A 229 -17.83 -0.23 -2.51
C THR A 229 -18.67 -1.11 -1.57
N GLY A 230 -19.99 -0.99 -1.65
CA GLY A 230 -20.94 -1.75 -0.82
C GLY A 230 -21.78 -0.93 0.16
N LEU A 231 -21.51 0.37 0.33
CA LEU A 231 -22.41 1.27 1.04
C LEU A 231 -23.45 1.81 0.04
N LYS A 232 -24.71 1.45 0.25
CA LYS A 232 -25.81 2.11 -0.47
C LYS A 232 -25.90 3.57 -0.02
N ALA A 233 -26.23 4.47 -0.95
CA ALA A 233 -26.35 5.92 -0.75
C ALA A 233 -27.44 6.35 0.28
N ASP A 234 -27.99 5.45 1.05
CA ASP A 234 -29.32 5.62 1.64
C ASP A 234 -29.37 5.99 3.12
N ASP A 235 -28.30 6.20 3.86
CA ASP A 235 -28.49 6.39 5.30
C ASP A 235 -27.54 7.37 5.99
N THR A 236 -27.52 8.64 5.55
CA THR A 236 -26.97 9.67 6.43
C THR A 236 -27.92 10.87 6.54
N HIS A 237 -28.87 10.76 7.46
CA HIS A 237 -29.56 11.93 7.98
C HIS A 237 -28.60 12.69 8.92
N ILE A 238 -28.44 13.98 8.71
CA ILE A 238 -27.80 14.90 9.66
C ILE A 238 -28.96 15.49 10.48
N GLU A 239 -28.98 15.21 11.79
CA GLU A 239 -29.81 15.92 12.76
C GLU A 239 -29.31 17.34 13.02
#